data_602f836ca038679a7ac01a2d83341bfb
#
_entry.id   602f836ca038679a7ac01a2d83341bfb
#
_cell.length_a   1.000
_cell.length_b   1.000
_cell.length_c   1.000
_cell.angle_alpha   90.00
_cell.angle_beta   90.00
_cell.angle_gamma   90.00
#
_symmetry.space_group_name_H-M   'P 1'
#
loop_
_entity.id
_entity.type
_entity.pdbx_description
1 polymer ?
#
loop_
_entity_poly.entity_id
_entity_poly.type
_entity_poly.pdbx_seq_one_letter_code
_entity_poly.pdbx_strand_id
1 'polypeptide(L)'
;TCALPISAPLKLIAMESCRELGQKVNDYIVSFRENTINEVSESSLYVNYKSNNYLVDCCCPRFGTGEAKGLLKETIRGTDLFIMTDVCNHNLTYTVNGHLNHMSPDDHFQDLKRIISAATGKAKRINVIMPFLYESRQHKRTKRESLDCALALEELNAMGVSNIVTFDAHDPRVQNAIPLSGFDS
;
A
#
# COMPACT_ATOMS: atom_id res chain seq x y z
N THR A 1 14.17 11.03 -26.15
CA THR A 1 14.27 9.76 -25.41
C THR A 1 12.87 9.25 -25.18
N CYS A 2 12.46 8.28 -26.01
CA CYS A 2 11.20 7.58 -25.86
C CYS A 2 11.30 6.75 -24.57
N ALA A 3 10.71 7.22 -23.50
CA ALA A 3 10.45 6.36 -22.34
C ALA A 3 9.48 5.29 -22.83
N LEU A 4 9.94 4.06 -22.98
CA LEU A 4 9.07 2.92 -23.19
C LEU A 4 8.05 2.92 -22.07
N PRO A 5 6.75 2.88 -22.36
CA PRO A 5 5.76 2.79 -21.31
C PRO A 5 6.09 1.55 -20.47
N ILE A 6 6.24 1.74 -19.16
CA ILE A 6 6.45 0.64 -18.23
C ILE A 6 5.12 -0.10 -18.18
N SER A 7 4.94 -1.04 -19.09
CA SER A 7 3.69 -1.75 -19.30
C SER A 7 3.55 -2.92 -18.32
N ALA A 8 3.35 -2.61 -17.05
CA ALA A 8 2.79 -3.59 -16.13
C ALA A 8 1.34 -3.18 -15.84
N PRO A 9 0.38 -4.11 -15.86
CA PRO A 9 -1.00 -3.81 -15.50
C PRO A 9 -1.06 -3.22 -14.10
N LEU A 10 -1.77 -2.10 -13.95
CA LEU A 10 -2.02 -1.49 -12.66
C LEU A 10 -2.97 -2.39 -11.84
N LYS A 11 -2.64 -2.61 -10.60
CA LYS A 11 -3.54 -3.19 -9.59
C LYS A 11 -3.45 -2.42 -8.29
N LEU A 12 -4.58 -2.32 -7.62
CA LEU A 12 -4.74 -1.60 -6.36
C LEU A 12 -5.28 -2.54 -5.29
N ILE A 13 -4.63 -2.61 -4.15
CA ILE A 13 -5.16 -3.22 -2.94
C ILE A 13 -5.55 -2.10 -1.98
N ALA A 14 -6.82 -2.03 -1.62
CA ALA A 14 -7.29 -1.22 -0.51
C ALA A 14 -7.47 -2.15 0.69
N MET A 15 -6.58 -2.05 1.68
CA MET A 15 -6.74 -2.80 2.93
C MET A 15 -8.03 -2.37 3.64
N GLU A 16 -8.51 -3.19 4.57
CA GLU A 16 -9.78 -2.95 5.29
C GLU A 16 -9.89 -1.51 5.81
N SER A 17 -8.78 -0.97 6.32
CA SER A 17 -8.69 0.39 6.86
C SER A 17 -8.86 1.51 5.83
N CYS A 18 -8.69 1.19 4.54
CA CYS A 18 -8.75 2.14 3.42
C CYS A 18 -9.82 1.82 2.38
N ARG A 19 -10.80 0.95 2.65
CA ARG A 19 -11.76 0.48 1.64
C ARG A 19 -12.49 1.60 0.91
N GLU A 20 -13.05 2.53 1.64
CA GLU A 20 -13.80 3.64 1.05
C GLU A 20 -12.92 4.54 0.16
N LEU A 21 -11.72 4.86 0.65
CA LEU A 21 -10.76 5.64 -0.12
C LEU A 21 -10.31 4.87 -1.36
N GLY A 22 -10.01 3.59 -1.22
CA GLY A 22 -9.62 2.73 -2.34
C GLY A 22 -10.70 2.61 -3.41
N GLN A 23 -11.97 2.54 -3.04
CA GLN A 23 -13.07 2.54 -4.00
C GLN A 23 -13.14 3.87 -4.77
N LYS A 24 -13.05 5.01 -4.08
CA LYS A 24 -13.01 6.33 -4.72
C LYS A 24 -11.85 6.48 -5.69
N VAL A 25 -10.66 5.99 -5.29
CA VAL A 25 -9.47 6.01 -6.16
C VAL A 25 -9.68 5.13 -7.38
N ASN A 26 -10.24 3.92 -7.21
CA ASN A 26 -10.57 3.04 -8.32
C ASN A 26 -11.50 3.71 -9.31
N ASP A 27 -12.60 4.27 -8.83
CA ASP A 27 -13.63 4.90 -9.67
C ASP A 27 -13.05 6.11 -10.44
N TYR A 28 -12.20 6.88 -9.78
CA TYR A 28 -11.48 7.99 -10.43
C TYR A 28 -10.53 7.50 -11.52
N ILE A 29 -9.74 6.45 -11.28
CA ILE A 29 -8.83 5.89 -12.26
C ILE A 29 -9.59 5.34 -13.47
N VAL A 30 -10.71 4.63 -13.24
CA VAL A 30 -11.58 4.11 -14.31
C VAL A 30 -12.06 5.27 -15.19
N SER A 31 -12.67 6.28 -14.59
CA SER A 31 -13.20 7.46 -15.29
C SER A 31 -12.09 8.22 -16.03
N PHE A 32 -10.96 8.47 -15.37
CA PHE A 32 -9.82 9.17 -15.97
C PHE A 32 -9.28 8.45 -17.19
N ARG A 33 -9.12 7.14 -17.12
CA ARG A 33 -8.60 6.32 -18.22
C ARG A 33 -9.59 6.19 -19.37
N GLU A 34 -10.89 6.13 -19.09
CA GLU A 34 -11.92 6.14 -20.11
C GLU A 34 -11.92 7.45 -20.91
N ASN A 35 -11.82 8.59 -20.25
CA ASN A 35 -11.74 9.89 -20.89
C ASN A 35 -10.47 10.05 -21.74
N THR A 36 -9.32 9.62 -21.20
CA THR A 36 -8.03 9.68 -21.90
C THR A 36 -8.05 8.83 -23.20
N ILE A 37 -8.66 7.64 -23.18
CA ILE A 37 -8.75 6.78 -24.37
C ILE A 37 -9.65 7.41 -25.44
N ASN A 38 -10.71 8.09 -25.03
CA ASN A 38 -11.63 8.76 -25.95
C ASN A 38 -10.96 9.95 -26.67
N GLU A 39 -9.94 10.57 -26.05
CA GLU A 39 -9.17 11.67 -26.61
C GLU A 39 -8.01 11.21 -27.49
N VAL A 40 -7.44 10.05 -27.22
CA VAL A 40 -6.27 9.50 -27.92
C VAL A 40 -6.71 8.30 -28.76
N SER A 41 -7.05 8.55 -30.02
CA SER A 41 -7.49 7.50 -30.95
C SER A 41 -6.46 6.37 -31.13
N GLU A 42 -6.91 5.12 -30.98
CA GLU A 42 -6.41 3.86 -31.54
C GLU A 42 -4.89 3.56 -31.53
N SER A 43 -4.18 3.91 -30.48
CA SER A 43 -2.80 3.42 -30.34
C SER A 43 -2.81 2.04 -29.67
N SER A 44 -2.17 1.04 -30.31
CA SER A 44 -1.95 -0.30 -29.78
C SER A 44 -1.23 -0.33 -28.42
N LEU A 45 -0.68 0.79 -27.98
CA LEU A 45 -0.03 1.00 -26.68
C LEU A 45 -1.01 0.93 -25.50
N TYR A 46 -2.32 1.05 -25.74
CA TYR A 46 -3.35 1.11 -24.68
C TYR A 46 -4.20 -0.16 -24.54
N VAL A 47 -3.86 -1.25 -25.23
CA VAL A 47 -4.65 -2.51 -25.22
C VAL A 47 -4.91 -3.06 -23.82
N ASN A 48 -3.99 -2.85 -22.87
CA ASN A 48 -4.16 -3.27 -21.47
C ASN A 48 -4.39 -2.10 -20.50
N TYR A 49 -4.72 -0.93 -21.02
CA TYR A 49 -4.89 0.28 -20.23
C TYR A 49 -6.28 0.40 -19.63
N LYS A 50 -7.27 -0.18 -20.29
CA LYS A 50 -8.67 -0.13 -19.88
C LYS A 50 -9.03 -1.31 -18.99
N SER A 51 -9.54 -1.02 -17.81
CA SER A 51 -10.15 -1.99 -16.90
C SER A 51 -11.33 -1.32 -16.19
N ASN A 52 -12.36 -2.08 -15.94
CA ASN A 52 -13.53 -1.59 -15.18
C ASN A 52 -13.28 -1.63 -13.66
N ASN A 53 -12.23 -2.34 -13.24
CA ASN A 53 -11.87 -2.45 -11.84
C ASN A 53 -10.37 -2.78 -11.70
N TYR A 54 -9.68 -1.99 -10.89
CA TYR A 54 -8.27 -2.18 -10.55
C TYR A 54 -8.08 -2.79 -9.16
N LEU A 55 -9.13 -2.85 -8.35
CA LEU A 55 -9.08 -3.40 -7.00
C LEU A 55 -8.83 -4.92 -7.02
N VAL A 56 -7.96 -5.35 -6.14
CA VAL A 56 -7.72 -6.75 -5.78
C VAL A 56 -8.17 -6.96 -4.35
N ASP A 57 -9.01 -7.95 -4.14
CA ASP A 57 -9.51 -8.25 -2.81
C ASP A 57 -8.43 -8.99 -1.98
N CYS A 58 -8.30 -8.57 -0.73
CA CYS A 58 -7.39 -9.17 0.24
C CYS A 58 -8.03 -9.23 1.62
N CYS A 59 -7.46 -10.03 2.49
CA CYS A 59 -7.83 -10.06 3.90
C CYS A 59 -6.68 -10.57 4.78
N CYS A 60 -6.77 -10.23 6.07
CA CYS A 60 -5.84 -10.71 7.10
C CYS A 60 -6.64 -11.42 8.21
N PRO A 61 -7.14 -12.65 7.97
CA PRO A 61 -7.90 -13.38 8.97
C PRO A 61 -7.05 -13.68 10.20
N ARG A 62 -7.63 -13.45 11.38
CA ARG A 62 -7.00 -13.69 12.67
C ARG A 62 -7.17 -15.16 13.09
N PHE A 63 -6.14 -15.71 13.71
CA PHE A 63 -6.21 -16.95 14.46
C PHE A 63 -6.69 -16.70 15.89
N GLY A 64 -7.06 -17.75 16.64
CA GLY A 64 -7.51 -17.63 18.00
C GLY A 64 -6.51 -16.97 18.96
N THR A 65 -5.22 -17.00 18.63
CA THR A 65 -4.12 -16.34 19.38
C THR A 65 -4.00 -14.84 19.08
N GLY A 66 -4.74 -14.31 18.06
CA GLY A 66 -4.60 -12.94 17.59
C GLY A 66 -3.62 -12.75 16.43
N GLU A 67 -2.78 -13.75 16.14
CA GLU A 67 -1.95 -13.76 14.94
C GLU A 67 -2.81 -13.77 13.68
N ALA A 68 -2.24 -13.33 12.56
CA ALA A 68 -2.97 -13.31 11.29
C ALA A 68 -2.10 -13.81 10.13
N LYS A 69 -2.74 -14.07 8.99
CA LYS A 69 -2.06 -14.31 7.72
C LYS A 69 -2.56 -13.34 6.66
N GLY A 70 -1.69 -12.92 5.76
CA GLY A 70 -2.08 -12.16 4.56
C GLY A 70 -2.60 -13.09 3.48
N LEU A 71 -3.76 -12.78 2.91
CA LEU A 71 -4.39 -13.55 1.83
C LEU A 71 -4.79 -12.62 0.69
N LEU A 72 -4.32 -12.92 -0.52
CA LEU A 72 -4.76 -12.32 -1.77
C LEU A 72 -5.76 -13.25 -2.45
N LYS A 73 -6.91 -12.73 -2.85
CA LYS A 73 -7.98 -13.56 -3.45
C LYS A 73 -7.89 -13.63 -4.97
N GLU A 74 -7.04 -12.80 -5.58
CA GLU A 74 -6.83 -12.74 -7.02
C GLU A 74 -5.33 -12.77 -7.37
N THR A 75 -5.04 -13.04 -8.64
CA THR A 75 -3.67 -13.00 -9.13
C THR A 75 -3.18 -11.56 -9.32
N ILE A 76 -1.97 -11.32 -8.86
CA ILE A 76 -1.26 -10.03 -9.02
C ILE A 76 0.03 -10.20 -9.82
N ARG A 77 0.19 -11.35 -10.49
CA ARG A 77 1.44 -11.69 -11.17
C ARG A 77 1.76 -10.69 -12.28
N GLY A 78 2.98 -10.17 -12.22
CA GLY A 78 3.50 -9.24 -13.23
C GLY A 78 2.89 -7.84 -13.20
N THR A 79 2.12 -7.49 -12.16
CA THR A 79 1.44 -6.19 -12.04
C THR A 79 2.31 -5.14 -11.36
N ASP A 80 2.01 -3.88 -11.64
CA ASP A 80 2.42 -2.73 -10.85
C ASP A 80 1.38 -2.55 -9.73
N LEU A 81 1.74 -2.98 -8.55
CA LEU A 81 0.83 -3.11 -7.40
C LEU A 81 0.97 -1.94 -6.46
N PHE A 82 -0.17 -1.31 -6.13
CA PHE A 82 -0.27 -0.28 -5.11
C PHE A 82 -1.09 -0.81 -3.94
N ILE A 83 -0.56 -0.73 -2.72
CA ILE A 83 -1.21 -1.19 -1.49
C ILE A 83 -1.50 0.04 -0.63
N MET A 84 -2.78 0.27 -0.33
CA MET A 84 -3.24 1.39 0.50
C MET A 84 -3.60 0.89 1.89
N THR A 85 -3.13 1.58 2.92
CA THR A 85 -3.47 1.31 4.32
C THR A 85 -3.56 2.59 5.13
N ASP A 86 -4.59 2.72 5.95
CA ASP A 86 -4.69 3.76 6.98
C ASP A 86 -4.36 3.13 8.34
N VAL A 87 -3.19 3.45 8.86
CA VAL A 87 -2.70 2.94 10.15
C VAL A 87 -3.40 3.59 11.35
N CYS A 88 -4.11 4.69 11.15
CA CYS A 88 -4.81 5.42 12.20
C CYS A 88 -6.29 5.04 12.35
N ASN A 89 -6.79 4.09 11.58
CA ASN A 89 -8.19 3.67 11.63
C ASN A 89 -8.47 2.81 12.86
N HIS A 90 -9.00 3.42 13.92
CA HIS A 90 -9.37 2.74 15.16
C HIS A 90 -10.75 2.08 15.15
N ASN A 91 -11.50 2.21 14.05
CA ASN A 91 -12.86 1.66 13.97
C ASN A 91 -12.87 0.15 13.70
N LEU A 92 -11.78 -0.38 13.15
CA LEU A 92 -11.67 -1.81 12.89
C LEU A 92 -11.38 -2.58 14.17
N THR A 93 -12.04 -3.73 14.27
CA THR A 93 -11.94 -4.59 15.44
C THR A 93 -11.72 -6.05 15.03
N TYR A 94 -11.15 -6.82 15.94
CA TYR A 94 -11.04 -8.27 15.82
C TYR A 94 -11.26 -8.93 17.20
N THR A 95 -11.64 -10.19 17.18
CA THR A 95 -11.93 -10.92 18.41
C THR A 95 -10.84 -11.95 18.69
N VAL A 96 -10.31 -11.95 19.92
CA VAL A 96 -9.38 -12.94 20.45
C VAL A 96 -9.93 -13.51 21.73
N ASN A 97 -10.09 -14.82 21.79
CA ASN A 97 -10.63 -15.52 22.98
C ASN A 97 -11.95 -14.92 23.52
N GLY A 98 -12.82 -14.47 22.61
CA GLY A 98 -14.10 -13.84 22.96
C GLY A 98 -14.01 -12.37 23.36
N HIS A 99 -12.83 -11.76 23.40
CA HIS A 99 -12.64 -10.34 23.69
C HIS A 99 -12.51 -9.54 22.41
N LEU A 100 -13.28 -8.44 22.32
CA LEU A 100 -13.20 -7.49 21.22
C LEU A 100 -11.98 -6.57 21.42
N ASN A 101 -11.14 -6.47 20.41
CA ASN A 101 -9.98 -5.59 20.39
C ASN A 101 -10.09 -4.62 19.21
N HIS A 102 -9.77 -3.35 19.44
CA HIS A 102 -9.59 -2.38 18.37
C HIS A 102 -8.21 -2.54 17.75
N MET A 103 -8.12 -2.41 16.43
CA MET A 103 -6.84 -2.44 15.74
C MET A 103 -6.01 -1.21 16.10
N SER A 104 -4.79 -1.46 16.55
CA SER A 104 -3.77 -0.43 16.77
C SER A 104 -3.06 -0.06 15.46
N PRO A 105 -2.30 1.04 15.40
CA PRO A 105 -1.39 1.33 14.30
C PRO A 105 -0.43 0.17 13.99
N ASP A 106 0.05 -0.52 15.02
CA ASP A 106 0.93 -1.68 14.89
C ASP A 106 0.21 -2.87 14.22
N ASP A 107 -1.06 -3.10 14.56
CA ASP A 107 -1.87 -4.13 13.91
C ASP A 107 -2.02 -3.85 12.41
N HIS A 108 -2.34 -2.61 12.04
CA HIS A 108 -2.47 -2.20 10.65
C HIS A 108 -1.13 -2.32 9.89
N PHE A 109 -0.05 -1.87 10.50
CA PHE A 109 1.27 -1.96 9.89
C PHE A 109 1.74 -3.41 9.74
N GLN A 110 1.46 -4.26 10.73
CA GLN A 110 1.76 -5.68 10.63
C GLN A 110 0.92 -6.38 9.56
N ASP A 111 -0.36 -6.02 9.40
CA ASP A 111 -1.20 -6.55 8.33
C ASP A 111 -0.72 -6.08 6.94
N LEU A 112 -0.27 -4.84 6.81
CA LEU A 112 0.40 -4.36 5.60
C LEU A 112 1.59 -5.25 5.23
N LYS A 113 2.47 -5.55 6.19
CA LYS A 113 3.63 -6.42 5.96
C LYS A 113 3.22 -7.84 5.53
N ARG A 114 2.12 -8.37 6.07
CA ARG A 114 1.57 -9.68 5.66
C ARG A 114 1.11 -9.68 4.20
N ILE A 115 0.44 -8.62 3.76
CA ILE A 115 0.00 -8.48 2.36
C ILE A 115 1.19 -8.26 1.43
N ILE A 116 2.17 -7.45 1.80
CA ILE A 116 3.42 -7.29 1.04
C ILE A 116 4.12 -8.65 0.89
N SER A 117 4.26 -9.40 1.97
CA SER A 117 4.86 -10.75 1.94
C SER A 117 4.11 -11.70 1.01
N ALA A 118 2.78 -11.65 1.01
CA ALA A 118 1.96 -12.45 0.08
C ALA A 118 2.15 -12.03 -1.39
N ALA A 119 2.50 -10.78 -1.66
CA ALA A 119 2.70 -10.21 -2.98
C ALA A 119 4.14 -10.36 -3.51
N THR A 120 5.12 -10.44 -2.62
CA THR A 120 6.56 -10.50 -2.96
C THR A 120 6.86 -11.67 -3.90
N GLY A 121 7.67 -11.39 -4.93
CA GLY A 121 8.04 -12.35 -5.97
C GLY A 121 6.94 -12.66 -6.99
N LYS A 122 5.77 -12.01 -6.88
CA LYS A 122 4.64 -12.18 -7.82
C LYS A 122 4.34 -10.88 -8.57
N ALA A 123 4.15 -9.78 -7.87
CA ALA A 123 4.05 -8.46 -8.47
C ALA A 123 5.39 -8.07 -9.13
N LYS A 124 5.33 -7.27 -10.19
CA LYS A 124 6.52 -6.71 -10.85
C LYS A 124 7.12 -5.60 -9.98
N ARG A 125 6.28 -4.81 -9.34
CA ARG A 125 6.64 -3.72 -8.44
C ARG A 125 5.59 -3.61 -7.35
N ILE A 126 6.01 -3.27 -6.14
CA ILE A 126 5.13 -3.04 -5.00
C ILE A 126 5.33 -1.60 -4.54
N ASN A 127 4.24 -0.86 -4.47
CA ASN A 127 4.20 0.50 -3.96
C ASN A 127 3.22 0.56 -2.79
N VAL A 128 3.54 1.33 -1.75
CA VAL A 128 2.70 1.50 -0.57
C VAL A 128 2.18 2.93 -0.53
N ILE A 129 0.89 3.08 -0.33
CA ILE A 129 0.24 4.38 -0.06
C ILE A 129 -0.27 4.35 1.38
N MET A 130 0.29 5.23 2.19
CA MET A 130 -0.01 5.33 3.61
C MET A 130 -0.38 6.80 3.89
N PRO A 131 -1.67 7.18 3.83
CA PRO A 131 -2.11 8.58 3.96
C PRO A 131 -1.51 9.28 5.16
N PHE A 132 -1.48 8.61 6.32
CA PHE A 132 -0.72 9.01 7.49
C PHE A 132 0.45 8.06 7.66
N LEU A 133 1.67 8.60 7.69
CA LEU A 133 2.87 7.78 7.79
C LEU A 133 2.99 7.15 9.18
N TYR A 134 3.11 5.81 9.23
CA TYR A 134 3.30 5.06 10.46
C TYR A 134 4.56 5.53 11.19
N GLU A 135 4.44 5.75 12.53
CA GLU A 135 5.51 6.24 13.42
C GLU A 135 6.15 7.57 12.98
N SER A 136 5.47 8.40 12.18
CA SER A 136 6.02 9.65 11.64
C SER A 136 6.48 10.65 12.71
N ARG A 137 5.91 10.57 13.92
CA ARG A 137 6.30 11.41 15.05
C ARG A 137 7.62 10.99 15.68
N GLN A 138 8.00 9.72 15.54
CA GLN A 138 9.28 9.17 16.03
C GLN A 138 10.35 9.20 14.92
N HIS A 139 10.57 10.39 14.35
CA HIS A 139 11.46 10.65 13.21
C HIS A 139 12.88 11.07 13.63
N LYS A 140 13.13 11.34 14.89
CA LYS A 140 14.46 11.74 15.41
C LYS A 140 14.66 11.21 16.83
N ARG A 141 15.92 11.00 17.19
CA ARG A 141 16.32 10.69 18.56
C ARG A 141 16.82 11.96 19.26
N THR A 142 16.41 12.15 20.49
CA THR A 142 16.90 13.23 21.37
C THR A 142 17.61 12.69 22.60
N LYS A 143 17.34 11.43 22.95
CA LYS A 143 17.90 10.71 24.08
C LYS A 143 18.12 9.25 23.73
N ARG A 144 17.96 8.33 24.71
CA ARG A 144 18.02 6.87 24.52
C ARG A 144 16.65 6.35 24.10
N GLU A 145 16.28 6.63 22.86
CA GLU A 145 14.98 6.34 22.27
C GLU A 145 15.14 5.41 21.06
N SER A 146 14.09 4.70 20.72
CA SER A 146 13.97 4.05 19.42
C SER A 146 13.84 5.08 18.29
N LEU A 147 14.00 4.66 17.06
CA LEU A 147 13.79 5.48 15.85
C LEU A 147 12.81 4.76 14.93
N ASP A 148 11.57 4.65 15.40
CA ASP A 148 10.60 3.71 14.85
C ASP A 148 10.17 4.07 13.43
N CYS A 149 10.10 5.36 13.09
CA CYS A 149 9.80 5.78 11.72
C CYS A 149 10.87 5.26 10.72
N ALA A 150 12.15 5.41 11.05
CA ALA A 150 13.22 4.92 10.18
C ALA A 150 13.21 3.39 10.07
N LEU A 151 13.03 2.69 11.20
CA LEU A 151 12.95 1.23 11.22
C LEU A 151 11.79 0.73 10.36
N ALA A 152 10.61 1.35 10.46
CA ALA A 152 9.46 0.98 9.65
C ALA A 152 9.71 1.16 8.14
N LEU A 153 10.33 2.27 7.75
CA LEU A 153 10.69 2.53 6.35
C LEU A 153 11.75 1.53 5.84
N GLU A 154 12.77 1.25 6.64
CA GLU A 154 13.80 0.26 6.33
C GLU A 154 13.21 -1.15 6.20
N GLU A 155 12.27 -1.55 7.06
CA GLU A 155 11.56 -2.83 6.94
C GLU A 155 10.79 -2.94 5.61
N LEU A 156 10.00 -1.92 5.24
CA LEU A 156 9.27 -1.92 3.98
C LEU A 156 10.22 -2.00 2.78
N ASN A 157 11.32 -1.24 2.82
CA ASN A 157 12.35 -1.29 1.79
C ASN A 157 12.99 -2.69 1.68
N ALA A 158 13.35 -3.30 2.81
CA ALA A 158 13.92 -4.66 2.85
C ALA A 158 12.93 -5.73 2.35
N MET A 159 11.62 -5.49 2.46
CA MET A 159 10.57 -6.35 1.90
C MET A 159 10.36 -6.15 0.39
N GLY A 160 11.09 -5.24 -0.25
CA GLY A 160 11.04 -4.99 -1.69
C GLY A 160 9.98 -3.97 -2.12
N VAL A 161 9.54 -3.11 -1.21
CA VAL A 161 8.71 -1.95 -1.57
C VAL A 161 9.56 -0.95 -2.34
N SER A 162 9.09 -0.57 -3.53
CA SER A 162 9.81 0.32 -4.44
C SER A 162 9.55 1.79 -4.15
N ASN A 163 8.30 2.12 -3.79
CA ASN A 163 7.91 3.49 -3.49
C ASN A 163 6.96 3.52 -2.29
N ILE A 164 7.09 4.55 -1.48
CA ILE A 164 6.18 4.87 -0.39
C ILE A 164 5.61 6.25 -0.64
N VAL A 165 4.29 6.37 -0.64
CA VAL A 165 3.56 7.63 -0.82
C VAL A 165 2.79 7.92 0.46
N THR A 166 2.93 9.13 0.99
CA THR A 166 2.19 9.60 2.16
C THR A 166 1.65 11.01 1.91
N PHE A 167 0.59 11.40 2.61
CA PHE A 167 0.06 12.77 2.53
C PHE A 167 0.43 13.59 3.76
N ASP A 168 0.90 12.94 4.80
CA ASP A 168 1.35 13.60 6.04
C ASP A 168 2.59 12.86 6.58
N ALA A 169 3.75 13.39 6.23
CA ALA A 169 5.00 13.07 6.87
C ALA A 169 5.33 14.16 7.87
N HIS A 170 5.24 13.90 9.17
CA HIS A 170 5.51 14.88 10.24
C HIS A 170 6.85 15.63 10.05
N ASP A 171 7.83 14.98 9.44
CA ASP A 171 9.08 15.58 8.98
C ASP A 171 9.49 14.93 7.65
N PRO A 172 9.55 15.68 6.53
CA PRO A 172 9.93 15.13 5.22
C PRO A 172 11.32 14.48 5.18
N ARG A 173 12.19 14.78 6.12
CA ARG A 173 13.55 14.20 6.20
C ARG A 173 13.54 12.72 6.54
N VAL A 174 12.41 12.13 6.91
CA VAL A 174 12.27 10.68 7.13
C VAL A 174 12.65 9.86 5.87
N GLN A 175 12.52 10.43 4.67
CA GLN A 175 12.96 9.82 3.43
C GLN A 175 14.45 9.44 3.42
N ASN A 176 15.27 10.10 4.24
CA ASN A 176 16.71 9.81 4.35
C ASN A 176 16.99 8.42 4.95
N ALA A 177 16.00 7.77 5.57
CA ALA A 177 16.13 6.38 6.04
C ALA A 177 16.20 5.37 4.87
N ILE A 178 15.66 5.73 3.71
CA ILE A 178 15.59 4.87 2.52
C ILE A 178 16.05 5.62 1.26
N PRO A 179 17.31 6.06 1.19
CA PRO A 179 17.79 7.02 0.19
C PRO A 179 17.75 6.51 -1.26
N LEU A 180 17.65 5.19 -1.46
CA LEU A 180 17.61 4.57 -2.78
C LEU A 180 16.19 4.15 -3.21
N SER A 181 15.20 4.36 -2.37
CA SER A 181 13.79 4.04 -2.64
C SER A 181 13.00 5.31 -2.94
N GLY A 182 11.93 5.19 -3.71
CA GLY A 182 11.02 6.29 -3.94
C GLY A 182 10.25 6.64 -2.65
N PHE A 183 10.18 7.91 -2.34
CA PHE A 183 9.38 8.45 -1.25
C PHE A 183 8.75 9.75 -1.70
N ASP A 184 7.41 9.82 -1.65
CA ASP A 184 6.62 10.99 -2.01
C ASP A 184 5.76 11.42 -0.83
N SER A 185 5.78 12.72 -0.49
CA SER A 185 5.02 13.31 0.59
C SER A 185 4.45 14.68 0.27
#